data_9a930ff6597a8046cd58ede1e6c0af81
#
_entry.id   9a930ff6597a8046cd58ede1e6c0af81
#
_cell.length_a   1.000
_cell.length_b   1.000
_cell.length_c   1.000
_cell.angle_alpha   90.00
_cell.angle_beta   90.00
_cell.angle_gamma   90.00
#
_symmetry.space_group_name_H-M   'P 1'
#
loop_
_entity.id
_entity.type
_entity.pdbx_description
1 polymer ?
#
loop_
_entity_poly.entity_id
_entity_poly.type
_entity_poly.pdbx_seq_one_letter_code
_entity_poly.pdbx_strand_id
1 'polypeptide(L)'
;MKKHWPENERIKRRYFTFLKEAKRHGEPTVDAAAKALNRFEIYTRYRDFKTFHFQQAIAFKRYLAEQKDQQSGEKLSKAALHATLTQLKRFFQWVAWQPGYKSRLQYSDAEYFNLSDKDAWVATAQREQKAPTLVRKQGA
;
A
#
# COMPACT_ATOMS: atom_id res chain seq x y z
N MET A 1 -23.90 -3.72 0.82
CA MET A 1 -23.59 -4.17 -0.48
C MET A 1 -22.25 -3.64 -0.94
N LYS A 2 -21.44 -4.51 -1.52
CA LYS A 2 -20.16 -4.13 -1.97
C LYS A 2 -20.24 -3.38 -3.26
N LYS A 3 -19.49 -2.34 -3.40
CA LYS A 3 -19.48 -1.59 -4.61
C LYS A 3 -18.11 -1.50 -5.19
N HIS A 4 -18.02 -1.55 -6.49
CA HIS A 4 -16.77 -1.37 -7.19
C HIS A 4 -16.91 -0.13 -8.06
N TRP A 5 -15.82 0.59 -8.18
CA TRP A 5 -15.80 1.77 -9.03
C TRP A 5 -15.32 1.34 -10.41
N PRO A 6 -16.16 1.43 -11.45
CA PRO A 6 -15.79 0.86 -12.75
C PRO A 6 -14.48 1.38 -13.33
N GLU A 7 -14.18 2.65 -13.13
CA GLU A 7 -12.92 3.17 -13.63
C GLU A 7 -11.74 2.57 -12.91
N ASN A 8 -11.91 2.30 -11.60
CA ASN A 8 -10.84 1.64 -10.86
C ASN A 8 -10.59 0.25 -11.41
N GLU A 9 -11.66 -0.46 -11.77
CA GLU A 9 -11.50 -1.80 -12.31
C GLU A 9 -10.76 -1.77 -13.64
N ARG A 10 -11.05 -0.77 -14.46
CA ARG A 10 -10.38 -0.66 -15.76
C ARG A 10 -8.90 -0.35 -15.59
N ILE A 11 -8.56 0.59 -14.72
CA ILE A 11 -7.15 0.96 -14.57
C ILE A 11 -6.37 -0.16 -13.90
N LYS A 12 -6.99 -0.91 -13.00
CA LYS A 12 -6.32 -2.05 -12.39
C LYS A 12 -6.01 -3.11 -13.43
N ARG A 13 -6.94 -3.40 -14.32
CA ARG A 13 -6.68 -4.38 -15.36
C ARG A 13 -5.53 -3.95 -16.26
N ARG A 14 -5.48 -2.67 -16.58
CA ARG A 14 -4.38 -2.17 -17.39
C ARG A 14 -3.05 -2.32 -16.66
N TYR A 15 -3.06 -2.08 -15.36
CA TYR A 15 -1.85 -2.22 -14.58
C TYR A 15 -1.38 -3.67 -14.54
N PHE A 16 -2.30 -4.60 -14.34
CA PHE A 16 -1.93 -6.01 -14.31
C PHE A 16 -1.39 -6.46 -15.66
N THR A 17 -1.97 -5.99 -16.74
CA THR A 17 -1.44 -6.28 -18.06
C THR A 17 -0.04 -5.71 -18.23
N PHE A 18 0.16 -4.48 -17.73
CA PHE A 18 1.46 -3.87 -17.77
C PHE A 18 2.51 -4.69 -17.02
N LEU A 19 2.14 -5.19 -15.84
CA LEU A 19 3.07 -6.00 -15.07
C LEU A 19 3.43 -7.30 -15.80
N LYS A 20 2.45 -7.94 -16.41
CA LYS A 20 2.69 -9.20 -17.08
C LYS A 20 3.42 -9.01 -18.40
N GLU A 21 2.95 -8.08 -19.22
CA GLU A 21 3.43 -7.99 -20.59
C GLU A 21 4.61 -7.06 -20.76
N ALA A 22 4.64 -5.96 -20.05
CA ALA A 22 5.72 -5.01 -20.20
C ALA A 22 6.86 -5.29 -19.22
N LYS A 23 6.52 -5.59 -17.98
CA LYS A 23 7.54 -5.85 -16.96
C LYS A 23 7.86 -7.31 -16.84
N ARG A 24 7.08 -8.17 -17.45
CA ARG A 24 7.29 -9.62 -17.49
C ARG A 24 7.34 -10.23 -16.10
N HIS A 25 6.56 -9.69 -15.18
CA HIS A 25 6.46 -10.27 -13.84
C HIS A 25 5.60 -11.53 -13.89
N GLY A 26 5.87 -12.45 -12.98
CA GLY A 26 5.09 -13.67 -12.89
C GLY A 26 3.82 -13.48 -12.09
N GLU A 27 3.04 -14.56 -12.02
CA GLU A 27 1.76 -14.55 -11.33
C GLU A 27 1.87 -14.12 -9.87
N PRO A 28 2.88 -14.57 -9.10
CA PRO A 28 2.94 -14.16 -7.71
C PRO A 28 3.03 -12.66 -7.52
N THR A 29 3.75 -11.97 -8.40
CA THR A 29 3.88 -10.53 -8.31
C THR A 29 2.56 -9.85 -8.64
N VAL A 30 1.87 -10.33 -9.67
CA VAL A 30 0.57 -9.77 -10.04
C VAL A 30 -0.44 -10.01 -8.93
N ASP A 31 -0.41 -11.20 -8.32
CA ASP A 31 -1.32 -11.50 -7.22
C ASP A 31 -1.06 -10.61 -6.02
N ALA A 32 0.21 -10.33 -5.74
CA ALA A 32 0.56 -9.46 -4.63
C ALA A 32 0.03 -8.05 -4.86
N ALA A 33 0.15 -7.58 -6.10
CA ALA A 33 -0.38 -6.27 -6.44
C ALA A 33 -1.90 -6.23 -6.31
N ALA A 34 -2.56 -7.27 -6.79
CA ALA A 34 -4.01 -7.33 -6.70
C ALA A 34 -4.48 -7.34 -5.26
N LYS A 35 -3.79 -8.08 -4.41
CA LYS A 35 -4.15 -8.17 -3.01
C LYS A 35 -3.95 -6.82 -2.31
N ALA A 36 -2.87 -6.14 -2.61
CA ALA A 36 -2.62 -4.83 -2.02
C ALA A 36 -3.67 -3.83 -2.43
N LEU A 37 -4.04 -3.84 -3.71
CA LEU A 37 -5.06 -2.93 -4.21
C LEU A 37 -6.42 -3.23 -3.60
N ASN A 38 -6.72 -4.51 -3.41
CA ASN A 38 -7.97 -4.89 -2.78
C ASN A 38 -8.05 -4.34 -1.35
N ARG A 39 -6.98 -4.45 -0.60
CA ARG A 39 -6.95 -3.93 0.76
C ARG A 39 -7.16 -2.41 0.77
N PHE A 40 -6.53 -1.73 -0.15
CA PHE A 40 -6.65 -0.28 -0.22
C PHE A 40 -8.07 0.13 -0.60
N GLU A 41 -8.66 -0.56 -1.57
CA GLU A 41 -10.01 -0.23 -2.00
C GLU A 41 -11.04 -0.49 -0.90
N ILE A 42 -10.86 -1.55 -0.15
CA ILE A 42 -11.77 -1.81 0.97
C ILE A 42 -11.68 -0.68 1.98
N TYR A 43 -10.46 -0.23 2.27
CA TYR A 43 -10.26 0.85 3.21
C TYR A 43 -10.94 2.14 2.74
N THR A 44 -10.81 2.48 1.47
CA THR A 44 -11.39 3.71 0.95
C THR A 44 -12.84 3.55 0.55
N ARG A 45 -13.39 2.34 0.67
CA ARG A 45 -14.74 2.02 0.26
C ARG A 45 -14.93 2.25 -1.23
N TYR A 46 -13.94 1.81 -1.99
CA TYR A 46 -13.96 1.82 -3.45
C TYR A 46 -14.05 3.22 -4.03
N ARG A 47 -13.36 4.15 -3.35
CA ARG A 47 -13.29 5.50 -3.82
C ARG A 47 -12.46 5.57 -5.10
N ASP A 48 -12.81 6.51 -5.98
CA ASP A 48 -12.11 6.72 -7.23
C ASP A 48 -10.62 6.97 -6.97
N PHE A 49 -9.75 6.25 -7.67
CA PHE A 49 -8.31 6.43 -7.50
C PHE A 49 -7.86 7.85 -7.83
N LYS A 50 -8.65 8.59 -8.62
CA LYS A 50 -8.31 9.97 -8.93
C LYS A 50 -8.33 10.87 -7.71
N THR A 51 -8.92 10.42 -6.62
CA THR A 51 -8.95 11.20 -5.38
C THR A 51 -7.79 10.89 -4.47
N PHE A 52 -6.86 10.03 -4.90
CA PHE A 52 -5.72 9.67 -4.07
C PHE A 52 -4.83 10.88 -3.81
N HIS A 53 -4.40 11.02 -2.58
CA HIS A 53 -3.43 12.03 -2.19
C HIS A 53 -2.65 11.52 -0.99
N PHE A 54 -1.57 12.23 -0.65
CA PHE A 54 -0.64 11.72 0.35
C PHE A 54 -1.27 11.45 1.71
N GLN A 55 -2.30 12.21 2.08
CA GLN A 55 -2.93 11.98 3.38
C GLN A 55 -3.64 10.65 3.44
N GLN A 56 -4.17 10.18 2.32
CA GLN A 56 -4.74 8.84 2.27
C GLN A 56 -3.66 7.79 2.50
N ALA A 57 -2.48 8.01 1.94
CA ALA A 57 -1.39 7.05 2.13
C ALA A 57 -0.99 6.97 3.60
N ILE A 58 -0.88 8.12 4.25
CA ILE A 58 -0.51 8.15 5.66
C ILE A 58 -1.56 7.44 6.51
N ALA A 59 -2.82 7.75 6.27
CA ALA A 59 -3.89 7.14 7.04
C ALA A 59 -3.98 5.64 6.78
N PHE A 60 -3.79 5.24 5.54
CA PHE A 60 -3.84 3.82 5.21
C PHE A 60 -2.72 3.04 5.89
N LYS A 61 -1.54 3.61 6.01
CA LYS A 61 -0.45 2.93 6.69
C LYS A 61 -0.84 2.57 8.12
N ARG A 62 -1.46 3.52 8.82
CA ARG A 62 -1.88 3.27 10.19
C ARG A 62 -2.98 2.22 10.24
N TYR A 63 -3.93 2.33 9.33
CA TYR A 63 -5.00 1.35 9.26
C TYR A 63 -4.43 -0.05 9.04
N LEU A 64 -3.50 -0.16 8.11
CA LEU A 64 -2.94 -1.46 7.76
C LEU A 64 -2.17 -2.08 8.93
N ALA A 65 -1.49 -1.24 9.70
CA ALA A 65 -0.72 -1.73 10.83
C ALA A 65 -1.62 -2.36 11.90
N GLU A 66 -2.90 -2.00 11.92
CA GLU A 66 -3.82 -2.58 12.88
C GLU A 66 -4.55 -3.80 12.36
N GLN A 67 -4.37 -4.13 11.09
CA GLN A 67 -5.04 -5.27 10.51
C GLN A 67 -4.38 -6.56 10.96
N LYS A 68 -5.18 -7.62 11.03
CA LYS A 68 -4.67 -8.91 11.46
C LYS A 68 -4.57 -9.86 10.31
N ASP A 69 -3.59 -10.74 10.40
CA ASP A 69 -3.42 -11.81 9.45
C ASP A 69 -4.57 -12.79 9.70
N GLN A 70 -5.26 -13.17 8.65
CA GLN A 70 -6.43 -14.02 8.80
C GLN A 70 -6.06 -15.41 9.29
N GLN A 71 -4.87 -15.86 8.99
CA GLN A 71 -4.47 -17.19 9.38
C GLN A 71 -3.99 -17.25 10.82
N SER A 72 -3.20 -16.28 11.23
CA SER A 72 -2.62 -16.32 12.57
C SER A 72 -3.43 -15.55 13.60
N GLY A 73 -4.24 -14.62 13.15
CA GLY A 73 -4.99 -13.76 14.06
C GLY A 73 -4.16 -12.66 14.67
N GLU A 74 -2.90 -12.53 14.26
CA GLU A 74 -2.01 -11.53 14.79
C GLU A 74 -1.84 -10.39 13.80
N LYS A 75 -1.36 -9.26 14.28
CA LYS A 75 -1.13 -8.12 13.39
C LYS A 75 -0.17 -8.52 12.29
N LEU A 76 -0.31 -7.87 11.16
CA LEU A 76 0.55 -8.14 10.03
C LEU A 76 2.01 -7.90 10.40
N SER A 77 2.88 -8.73 9.89
CA SER A 77 4.31 -8.56 10.11
C SER A 77 4.81 -7.33 9.40
N LYS A 78 5.98 -6.86 9.82
CA LYS A 78 6.59 -5.72 9.16
C LYS A 78 6.85 -6.04 7.68
N ALA A 79 7.23 -7.27 7.38
CA ALA A 79 7.46 -7.66 5.99
C ALA A 79 6.18 -7.58 5.17
N ALA A 80 5.07 -8.02 5.74
CA ALA A 80 3.79 -7.96 5.03
C ALA A 80 3.34 -6.53 4.83
N LEU A 81 3.55 -5.68 5.85
CA LEU A 81 3.22 -4.26 5.71
C LEU A 81 4.04 -3.64 4.59
N HIS A 82 5.34 -3.91 4.61
CA HIS A 82 6.24 -3.34 3.62
C HIS A 82 5.86 -3.79 2.21
N ALA A 83 5.57 -5.07 2.06
CA ALA A 83 5.22 -5.61 0.75
C ALA A 83 3.94 -4.96 0.22
N THR A 84 2.92 -4.86 1.05
CA THR A 84 1.67 -4.25 0.64
C THR A 84 1.87 -2.80 0.23
N LEU A 85 2.58 -2.05 1.05
CA LEU A 85 2.78 -0.63 0.79
C LEU A 85 3.64 -0.40 -0.44
N THR A 86 4.63 -1.26 -0.67
CA THR A 86 5.45 -1.16 -1.86
C THR A 86 4.63 -1.35 -3.12
N GLN A 87 3.70 -2.32 -3.10
CA GLN A 87 2.85 -2.55 -4.27
C GLN A 87 1.96 -1.33 -4.54
N LEU A 88 1.43 -0.72 -3.49
CA LEU A 88 0.59 0.46 -3.67
C LEU A 88 1.40 1.64 -4.17
N LYS A 89 2.60 1.81 -3.66
CA LYS A 89 3.45 2.88 -4.12
C LYS A 89 3.71 2.75 -5.62
N ARG A 90 4.06 1.54 -6.07
CA ARG A 90 4.34 1.32 -7.48
C ARG A 90 3.12 1.56 -8.34
N PHE A 91 1.95 1.13 -7.86
CA PHE A 91 0.73 1.30 -8.61
C PHE A 91 0.42 2.79 -8.80
N PHE A 92 0.43 3.57 -7.72
CA PHE A 92 0.08 4.96 -7.83
C PHE A 92 1.13 5.78 -8.58
N GLN A 93 2.40 5.35 -8.52
CA GLN A 93 3.41 5.99 -9.34
C GLN A 93 3.14 5.77 -10.82
N TRP A 94 2.72 4.56 -11.17
CA TRP A 94 2.39 4.25 -12.54
C TRP A 94 1.11 5.00 -12.98
N VAL A 95 0.09 4.99 -12.13
CA VAL A 95 -1.18 5.63 -12.46
C VAL A 95 -0.99 7.13 -12.66
N ALA A 96 -0.10 7.74 -11.90
CA ALA A 96 0.09 9.19 -11.99
C ALA A 96 0.56 9.63 -13.37
N TRP A 97 1.03 8.70 -14.20
CA TRP A 97 1.44 9.03 -15.56
C TRP A 97 0.40 8.65 -16.61
N GLN A 98 -0.72 8.05 -16.19
CA GLN A 98 -1.70 7.56 -17.15
C GLN A 98 -2.65 8.66 -17.59
N PRO A 99 -3.13 8.60 -18.85
CA PRO A 99 -4.09 9.58 -19.33
C PRO A 99 -5.33 9.59 -18.45
N GLY A 100 -5.81 10.76 -18.15
CA GLY A 100 -6.98 10.90 -17.29
C GLY A 100 -6.66 10.94 -15.82
N TYR A 101 -5.44 10.56 -15.43
CA TYR A 101 -5.03 10.55 -14.04
C TYR A 101 -3.93 11.56 -13.76
N LYS A 102 -3.05 11.81 -14.72
CA LYS A 102 -1.87 12.61 -14.45
C LYS A 102 -2.18 14.05 -14.10
N SER A 103 -3.35 14.54 -14.47
CA SER A 103 -3.73 15.89 -14.08
C SER A 103 -4.35 15.94 -12.69
N ARG A 104 -4.63 14.78 -12.11
CA ARG A 104 -5.27 14.69 -10.81
C ARG A 104 -4.37 14.16 -9.72
N LEU A 105 -3.36 13.39 -10.08
CA LEU A 105 -2.49 12.75 -9.11
C LEU A 105 -1.10 13.33 -9.18
N GLN A 106 -0.42 13.30 -8.03
CA GLN A 106 0.98 13.69 -7.99
C GLN A 106 1.82 12.47 -7.73
N TYR A 107 2.83 12.30 -8.57
CA TYR A 107 3.72 11.16 -8.46
C TYR A 107 4.34 11.06 -7.07
N SER A 108 4.73 12.19 -6.51
CA SER A 108 5.41 12.17 -5.22
C SER A 108 4.50 11.80 -4.06
N ASP A 109 3.17 11.89 -4.23
CA ASP A 109 2.28 11.50 -3.14
C ASP A 109 2.40 10.02 -2.83
N ALA A 110 2.79 9.20 -3.79
CA ALA A 110 2.93 7.77 -3.56
C ALA A 110 4.10 7.45 -2.64
N GLU A 111 5.05 8.37 -2.50
CA GLU A 111 6.17 8.13 -1.61
C GLU A 111 5.74 8.05 -0.15
N TYR A 112 4.58 8.57 0.16
CA TYR A 112 4.08 8.53 1.53
C TYR A 112 3.64 7.13 1.96
N PHE A 113 3.66 6.16 1.03
CA PHE A 113 3.47 4.77 1.41
C PHE A 113 4.73 4.14 1.98
N ASN A 114 5.88 4.80 1.88
CA ASN A 114 7.12 4.23 2.40
C ASN A 114 7.04 4.04 3.91
N LEU A 115 7.63 2.94 4.37
CA LEU A 115 7.79 2.70 5.80
C LEU A 115 9.19 3.08 6.20
N SER A 116 9.31 3.66 7.37
CA SER A 116 10.63 3.97 7.88
C SER A 116 10.61 3.79 9.39
N ASP A 117 11.76 3.92 10.00
CA ASP A 117 11.85 3.81 11.43
C ASP A 117 11.11 4.94 12.14
N LYS A 118 10.80 5.98 11.40
CA LYS A 118 10.05 7.07 11.98
C LYS A 118 8.58 6.73 12.17
N ASP A 119 8.13 5.66 11.58
CA ASP A 119 6.77 5.20 11.81
C ASP A 119 6.80 4.39 13.09
N ALA A 120 6.91 5.10 14.20
CA ALA A 120 7.16 4.49 15.49
C ALA A 120 6.11 3.50 15.91
N TRP A 121 4.86 3.76 15.54
CA TRP A 121 3.77 2.87 15.91
C TRP A 121 3.93 1.49 15.26
N VAL A 122 4.53 1.41 14.09
CA VAL A 122 4.81 0.13 13.45
C VAL A 122 6.04 -0.49 14.07
N ALA A 123 7.05 0.31 14.24
CA ALA A 123 8.30 -0.19 14.79
C ALA A 123 8.11 -0.73 16.20
N THR A 124 7.25 -0.10 16.97
CA THR A 124 7.00 -0.55 18.32
C THR A 124 6.39 -1.94 18.34
N ALA A 125 5.42 -2.18 17.48
CA ALA A 125 4.78 -3.46 17.43
C ALA A 125 5.77 -4.57 17.11
N GLN A 126 6.77 -4.27 16.31
CA GLN A 126 7.75 -5.27 15.95
C GLN A 126 8.80 -5.42 17.02
N ARG A 127 9.08 -4.35 17.72
CA ARG A 127 10.16 -4.37 18.64
C ARG A 127 9.85 -4.95 19.98
N GLU A 128 8.60 -5.13 20.28
CA GLU A 128 8.27 -5.75 21.52
C GLU A 128 8.86 -7.10 21.65
N GLN A 129 9.28 -7.68 20.55
CA GLN A 129 9.89 -8.93 20.60
C GLN A 129 11.36 -8.84 20.77
N LYS A 130 11.95 -7.65 20.65
CA LYS A 130 13.31 -7.54 20.80
C LYS A 130 13.56 -6.78 22.01
N ALA A 131 14.45 -6.62 22.45
CA ALA A 131 14.69 -5.90 23.53
C ALA A 131 14.67 -4.57 23.36
N PRO A 132 14.52 -3.93 24.19
CA PRO A 132 14.42 -2.67 24.07
C PRO A 132 15.60 -1.93 24.15
N THR A 133 16.21 -1.65 23.96
CA THR A 133 17.29 -0.95 23.89
C THR A 133 17.25 0.20 23.30
N LEU A 134 17.08 0.41 23.53
CA LEU A 134 17.04 1.32 22.96
C LEU A 134 16.97 2.16 22.68
N VAL A 135 17.10 2.46 23.05
CA VAL A 135 16.87 3.25 22.62
C VAL A 135 17.32 3.91 22.21
N ARG A 136 17.74 3.74 22.36
CA ARG A 136 17.98 4.39 21.84
C ARG A 136 18.35 5.08 21.26
N LYS A 137 18.83 5.07 21.45
CA LYS A 137 18.94 5.64 20.80
C LYS A 137 18.80 6.33 20.20
N GLN A 138 18.68 6.54 20.44
CA GLN A 138 18.30 7.14 19.87
C GLN A 138 17.97 7.90 19.53
N GLY A 139 17.83 8.15 19.85
CA GLY A 139 17.38 8.85 19.59
C GLY A 139 17.42 9.49 19.65
N ALA A 140 17.66 9.55 20.00
CA ALA A 140 17.74 10.16 19.92
C ALA A 140 17.60 10.36 19.66
#